data_32993ac84be79e501ee13aeb101ec269
#
_entry.id   32993ac84be79e501ee13aeb101ec269
#
_cell.length_a   1.000
_cell.length_b   1.000
_cell.length_c   1.000
_cell.angle_alpha   90.00
_cell.angle_beta   90.00
_cell.angle_gamma   90.00
#
_symmetry.space_group_name_H-M   'P 1'
#
loop_
_entity.id
_entity.type
_entity.pdbx_description
1 polymer ?
#
loop_
_entity_poly.entity_id
_entity_poly.type
_entity_poly.pdbx_seq_one_letter_code
_entity_poly.pdbx_strand_id
1 'polypeptide(L)'
;QWGSTQWKSLDSAFYQCKNLDVTATDKPDLSAGPSLQYMFQECKNLKYANGVINSWNMQNVYSVNSMFRGDSAFNQPLGGWKLSRIGDMQYLFYDSGISCENVSTTLAQWKQQAENNISRNNISMQYFINTDQTYNETGRDAIEYLSAAPNSWYFYNSGTFAPNCDLDSYWFVTTWSTDGTTQIKFPATGTSSDYAIKYVEIDDDGNEIGQMKTVAPAADNQVINGLKYNKKYRLYAYGEGLKRIYFYNAGSNNQILKIEKWGKAKWNSFNYAFHQCNNLDITATDKPNLSDVTDMSYMFFECKKLKNENGSINSWNTDKVTNMSYTFGGTNAFNQPLSGWNTDKVTNMSYMFKDATAFNQPLSSWNTSKVTTMYAMFEGATSFDRSLASFRLDTIRDMRNILKGSGISCENASASLVGWKTQAQGNSKIKNVDLTGFLAADQSYNQDGRDAIEYLKTAPRSWYISGGKFTEDCINDTKWFKTLWKASATSITFPAVGSGYILRYVPVDAAGNPAGAVQTIDPAAAGQVISGLTVGQRYRILAYGGSFTQLSFDTYQQSRSDLLRVEQWGSTQWTSFANAFKMCVNMNVTSSDKPDLSALTDLSDMFHGCMSLTNNNDIKN
;
A
#
# COMPACT_ATOMS: atom_id res chain seq x y z
N GLN A 1 -14.13 -6.53 -38.74
CA GLN A 1 -14.16 -5.22 -39.40
C GLN A 1 -15.52 -4.97 -40.04
N TRP A 2 -15.99 -3.71 -40.00
CA TRP A 2 -17.22 -3.26 -40.66
C TRP A 2 -17.01 -2.92 -42.14
N GLY A 3 -15.80 -2.50 -42.47
CA GLY A 3 -15.41 -2.14 -43.85
C GLY A 3 -16.05 -0.81 -44.29
N SER A 4 -16.04 -0.57 -45.62
CA SER A 4 -16.54 0.67 -46.23
C SER A 4 -17.94 0.55 -46.81
N THR A 5 -18.67 -0.53 -46.51
CA THR A 5 -20.03 -0.73 -47.04
C THR A 5 -20.99 0.25 -46.41
N GLN A 6 -21.74 1.00 -47.26
CA GLN A 6 -22.83 1.87 -46.82
C GLN A 6 -24.06 1.02 -46.52
N TRP A 7 -24.35 0.82 -45.23
CA TRP A 7 -25.45 -0.04 -44.80
C TRP A 7 -26.81 0.67 -44.90
N LYS A 8 -27.77 0.02 -45.56
CA LYS A 8 -29.14 0.52 -45.71
C LYS A 8 -30.10 -0.01 -44.66
N SER A 9 -29.83 -1.15 -44.06
CA SER A 9 -30.47 -1.73 -42.88
C SER A 9 -29.55 -2.67 -42.18
N LEU A 10 -29.60 -2.68 -40.84
CA LEU A 10 -28.97 -3.67 -39.97
C LEU A 10 -29.98 -4.25 -38.97
N ASP A 11 -31.27 -4.13 -39.28
CA ASP A 11 -32.31 -4.67 -38.43
C ASP A 11 -32.12 -6.17 -38.21
N SER A 12 -32.10 -6.59 -36.95
CA SER A 12 -31.92 -7.98 -36.54
C SER A 12 -30.64 -8.66 -37.06
N ALA A 13 -29.64 -7.90 -37.57
CA ALA A 13 -28.46 -8.45 -38.25
C ALA A 13 -27.69 -9.50 -37.45
N PHE A 14 -27.71 -9.39 -36.13
CA PHE A 14 -27.07 -10.33 -35.20
C PHE A 14 -28.02 -10.83 -34.11
N TYR A 15 -29.30 -10.78 -34.37
CA TYR A 15 -30.34 -11.21 -33.40
C TYR A 15 -30.05 -12.61 -32.86
N GLN A 16 -30.05 -12.78 -31.53
CA GLN A 16 -29.77 -14.04 -30.82
C GLN A 16 -28.41 -14.68 -31.08
N CYS A 17 -27.42 -13.93 -31.51
CA CYS A 17 -26.05 -14.41 -31.65
C CYS A 17 -25.35 -14.50 -30.27
N LYS A 18 -25.73 -15.52 -29.47
CA LYS A 18 -25.41 -15.65 -28.03
C LYS A 18 -23.88 -15.65 -27.73
N ASN A 19 -23.07 -16.07 -28.69
CA ASN A 19 -21.61 -16.14 -28.51
C ASN A 19 -20.86 -14.98 -29.19
N LEU A 20 -21.60 -14.02 -29.77
CA LEU A 20 -21.00 -12.88 -30.46
C LEU A 20 -20.33 -11.94 -29.45
N ASP A 21 -19.08 -11.56 -29.70
CA ASP A 21 -18.50 -10.32 -29.23
C ASP A 21 -17.90 -9.56 -30.42
N VAL A 22 -17.93 -8.23 -30.36
CA VAL A 22 -17.44 -7.38 -31.47
C VAL A 22 -16.13 -6.72 -31.05
N THR A 23 -15.05 -7.18 -31.71
CA THR A 23 -13.69 -6.66 -31.50
C THR A 23 -13.24 -5.70 -32.60
N ALA A 24 -14.13 -5.36 -33.55
CA ALA A 24 -13.85 -4.43 -34.64
C ALA A 24 -13.44 -3.05 -34.12
N THR A 25 -12.34 -2.49 -34.63
CA THR A 25 -11.85 -1.16 -34.28
C THR A 25 -12.28 -0.09 -35.29
N ASP A 26 -12.83 -0.50 -36.43
CA ASP A 26 -13.48 0.36 -37.42
C ASP A 26 -14.98 0.53 -37.11
N LYS A 27 -15.64 1.45 -37.78
CA LYS A 27 -17.04 1.81 -37.57
C LYS A 27 -17.86 1.50 -38.82
N PRO A 28 -19.15 1.09 -38.67
CA PRO A 28 -20.02 0.92 -39.81
C PRO A 28 -20.32 2.28 -40.48
N ASP A 29 -20.39 2.28 -41.80
CA ASP A 29 -20.92 3.44 -42.54
C ASP A 29 -22.45 3.46 -42.48
N LEU A 30 -23.00 4.30 -41.62
CA LEU A 30 -24.44 4.47 -41.38
C LEU A 30 -24.99 5.71 -42.10
N SER A 31 -24.28 6.26 -43.09
CA SER A 31 -24.66 7.48 -43.81
C SER A 31 -25.96 7.33 -44.63
N ALA A 32 -26.32 6.10 -45.03
CA ALA A 32 -27.57 5.81 -45.69
C ALA A 32 -28.83 5.97 -44.80
N GLY A 33 -28.66 6.18 -43.50
CA GLY A 33 -29.72 6.34 -42.56
C GLY A 33 -30.47 5.04 -42.24
N PRO A 34 -29.80 3.97 -41.84
CA PRO A 34 -30.45 2.67 -41.56
C PRO A 34 -31.25 2.72 -40.27
N SER A 35 -32.18 1.73 -40.15
CA SER A 35 -32.65 1.25 -38.87
C SER A 35 -31.67 0.23 -38.30
N LEU A 36 -31.54 0.20 -36.97
CA LEU A 36 -30.69 -0.74 -36.23
C LEU A 36 -31.57 -1.52 -35.19
N GLN A 37 -32.86 -1.65 -35.45
CA GLN A 37 -33.76 -2.32 -34.51
C GLN A 37 -33.34 -3.77 -34.32
N TYR A 38 -33.37 -4.24 -33.07
CA TYR A 38 -33.05 -5.62 -32.68
C TYR A 38 -31.65 -6.11 -33.12
N MET A 39 -30.77 -5.22 -33.54
CA MET A 39 -29.51 -5.58 -34.21
C MET A 39 -28.66 -6.57 -33.41
N PHE A 40 -28.51 -6.37 -32.13
CA PHE A 40 -27.76 -7.25 -31.22
C PHE A 40 -28.66 -7.92 -30.17
N GLN A 41 -29.98 -7.79 -30.23
CA GLN A 41 -30.87 -8.31 -29.20
C GLN A 41 -30.55 -9.78 -28.87
N GLU A 42 -30.46 -10.13 -27.58
CA GLU A 42 -30.12 -11.44 -27.03
C GLU A 42 -28.73 -11.97 -27.40
N CYS A 43 -27.77 -11.08 -27.68
CA CYS A 43 -26.36 -11.39 -27.85
C CYS A 43 -25.63 -11.43 -26.50
N LYS A 44 -25.86 -12.48 -25.71
CA LYS A 44 -25.51 -12.54 -24.27
C LYS A 44 -24.04 -12.34 -23.92
N ASN A 45 -23.11 -12.58 -24.86
CA ASN A 45 -21.67 -12.39 -24.67
C ASN A 45 -21.12 -11.09 -25.27
N LEU A 46 -21.97 -10.22 -25.80
CA LEU A 46 -21.58 -8.98 -26.44
C LEU A 46 -21.03 -7.98 -25.40
N LYS A 47 -19.74 -7.75 -25.36
CA LYS A 47 -19.08 -6.80 -24.42
C LYS A 47 -18.75 -5.47 -25.08
N TYR A 48 -18.35 -5.49 -26.34
CA TYR A 48 -17.85 -4.32 -27.07
C TYR A 48 -16.74 -3.55 -26.30
N ALA A 49 -15.84 -4.29 -25.64
CA ALA A 49 -14.92 -3.80 -24.63
C ALA A 49 -13.94 -2.71 -25.13
N ASN A 50 -13.75 -2.58 -26.45
CA ASN A 50 -12.92 -1.53 -27.06
C ASN A 50 -13.60 -0.13 -27.06
N GLY A 51 -14.88 -0.02 -26.64
CA GLY A 51 -15.61 1.25 -26.55
C GLY A 51 -15.91 1.96 -27.88
N VAL A 52 -15.54 1.40 -29.02
CA VAL A 52 -15.70 2.02 -30.35
C VAL A 52 -17.18 2.30 -30.67
N ILE A 53 -18.09 1.50 -30.13
CA ILE A 53 -19.54 1.67 -30.33
C ILE A 53 -20.05 3.05 -29.89
N ASN A 54 -19.49 3.63 -28.81
CA ASN A 54 -19.85 4.97 -28.35
C ASN A 54 -19.54 6.09 -29.38
N SER A 55 -18.67 5.80 -30.33
CA SER A 55 -18.21 6.74 -31.35
C SER A 55 -18.81 6.49 -32.74
N TRP A 56 -19.82 5.62 -32.86
CA TRP A 56 -20.53 5.41 -34.11
C TRP A 56 -21.21 6.69 -34.59
N ASN A 57 -21.19 6.95 -35.89
CA ASN A 57 -21.90 8.11 -36.46
C ASN A 57 -23.38 7.81 -36.63
N MET A 58 -24.17 8.12 -35.62
CA MET A 58 -25.62 7.86 -35.55
C MET A 58 -26.47 8.98 -36.17
N GLN A 59 -25.86 10.00 -36.78
CA GLN A 59 -26.56 11.23 -37.23
C GLN A 59 -27.74 10.93 -38.18
N ASN A 60 -27.66 9.92 -39.01
CA ASN A 60 -28.69 9.55 -40.00
C ASN A 60 -29.57 8.38 -39.57
N VAL A 61 -29.23 7.68 -38.48
CA VAL A 61 -30.02 6.57 -37.93
C VAL A 61 -31.33 7.08 -37.37
N TYR A 62 -32.46 6.36 -37.62
CA TYR A 62 -33.76 6.80 -37.15
C TYR A 62 -34.38 5.94 -36.05
N SER A 63 -33.95 4.69 -35.87
CA SER A 63 -34.38 3.80 -34.79
C SER A 63 -33.29 2.89 -34.30
N VAL A 64 -33.21 2.70 -32.97
CA VAL A 64 -32.35 1.74 -32.26
C VAL A 64 -33.19 0.91 -31.28
N ASN A 65 -34.47 0.75 -31.57
CA ASN A 65 -35.39 0.00 -30.71
C ASN A 65 -34.85 -1.41 -30.42
N SER A 66 -34.82 -1.77 -29.13
CA SER A 66 -34.40 -3.10 -28.66
C SER A 66 -32.98 -3.52 -29.10
N MET A 67 -32.11 -2.60 -29.50
CA MET A 67 -30.82 -2.93 -30.09
C MET A 67 -29.92 -3.79 -29.17
N PHE A 68 -29.94 -3.56 -27.86
CA PHE A 68 -29.17 -4.32 -26.86
C PHE A 68 -30.07 -5.03 -25.84
N ARG A 69 -31.34 -5.23 -26.16
CA ARG A 69 -32.27 -5.90 -25.26
C ARG A 69 -31.80 -7.33 -24.97
N GLY A 70 -31.68 -7.69 -23.68
CA GLY A 70 -31.29 -9.04 -23.24
C GLY A 70 -29.77 -9.33 -23.37
N ASP A 71 -28.93 -8.34 -23.69
CA ASP A 71 -27.49 -8.49 -23.85
C ASP A 71 -26.77 -8.40 -22.51
N SER A 72 -26.80 -9.47 -21.72
CA SER A 72 -26.37 -9.47 -20.32
C SER A 72 -24.90 -9.11 -20.07
N ALA A 73 -24.02 -9.18 -21.08
CA ALA A 73 -22.62 -8.77 -21.00
C ALA A 73 -22.36 -7.34 -21.49
N PHE A 74 -23.35 -6.66 -22.10
CA PHE A 74 -23.17 -5.32 -22.66
C PHE A 74 -23.17 -4.26 -21.57
N ASN A 75 -22.04 -3.55 -21.41
CA ASN A 75 -21.88 -2.50 -20.41
C ASN A 75 -21.01 -1.34 -20.95
N GLN A 76 -21.48 -0.67 -22.01
CA GLN A 76 -20.78 0.49 -22.59
C GLN A 76 -21.66 1.74 -22.58
N PRO A 77 -21.12 2.95 -22.27
CA PRO A 77 -21.86 4.19 -22.42
C PRO A 77 -22.06 4.50 -23.90
N LEU A 78 -23.18 5.16 -24.24
CA LEU A 78 -23.52 5.54 -25.61
C LEU A 78 -23.75 7.06 -25.79
N GLY A 79 -23.31 7.86 -24.84
CA GLY A 79 -23.52 9.31 -24.86
C GLY A 79 -22.85 10.05 -26.04
N GLY A 80 -21.85 9.42 -26.70
CA GLY A 80 -21.24 9.95 -27.90
C GLY A 80 -22.11 9.88 -29.18
N TRP A 81 -23.23 9.15 -29.15
CA TRP A 81 -24.15 9.04 -30.27
C TRP A 81 -24.85 10.38 -30.54
N LYS A 82 -24.78 10.88 -31.78
CA LYS A 82 -25.51 12.08 -32.21
C LYS A 82 -26.95 11.72 -32.56
N LEU A 83 -27.88 12.27 -31.79
CA LEU A 83 -29.30 11.88 -31.84
C LEU A 83 -30.15 12.77 -32.78
N SER A 84 -29.58 13.28 -33.86
CA SER A 84 -30.24 14.26 -34.74
C SER A 84 -31.49 13.73 -35.45
N ARG A 85 -31.56 12.42 -35.72
CA ARG A 85 -32.67 11.78 -36.44
C ARG A 85 -33.33 10.64 -35.69
N ILE A 86 -32.70 10.12 -34.64
CA ILE A 86 -33.28 9.00 -33.86
C ILE A 86 -34.57 9.48 -33.19
N GLY A 87 -35.67 8.74 -33.43
CA GLY A 87 -36.96 9.01 -32.81
C GLY A 87 -37.45 7.88 -31.92
N ASP A 88 -36.86 6.68 -32.03
CA ASP A 88 -37.27 5.49 -31.30
C ASP A 88 -36.09 4.77 -30.69
N MET A 89 -36.04 4.77 -29.36
CA MET A 89 -35.03 4.13 -28.52
C MET A 89 -35.70 3.25 -27.44
N GLN A 90 -36.95 2.78 -27.70
CA GLN A 90 -37.69 1.89 -26.78
C GLN A 90 -36.88 0.60 -26.58
N TYR A 91 -36.89 0.09 -25.35
CA TYR A 91 -36.24 -1.17 -24.95
C TYR A 91 -34.72 -1.21 -25.26
N LEU A 92 -34.05 -0.08 -25.51
CA LEU A 92 -32.65 -0.05 -25.98
C LEU A 92 -31.71 -0.90 -25.11
N PHE A 93 -31.83 -0.80 -23.79
CA PHE A 93 -31.02 -1.54 -22.81
C PHE A 93 -31.85 -2.47 -21.91
N TYR A 94 -33.09 -2.72 -22.26
CA TYR A 94 -33.99 -3.54 -21.42
C TYR A 94 -33.40 -4.94 -21.21
N ASP A 95 -33.23 -5.37 -19.95
CA ASP A 95 -32.59 -6.64 -19.54
C ASP A 95 -31.10 -6.77 -20.04
N SER A 96 -30.42 -5.68 -20.37
CA SER A 96 -29.00 -5.71 -20.70
C SER A 96 -28.13 -5.66 -19.43
N GLY A 97 -26.84 -5.92 -19.58
CA GLY A 97 -25.85 -5.80 -18.49
C GLY A 97 -25.37 -4.36 -18.24
N ILE A 98 -26.04 -3.35 -18.80
CA ILE A 98 -25.59 -1.96 -18.64
C ILE A 98 -25.66 -1.52 -17.17
N SER A 99 -24.57 -0.99 -16.67
CA SER A 99 -24.50 -0.48 -15.30
C SER A 99 -25.26 0.86 -15.18
N CYS A 100 -25.76 1.10 -13.97
CA CYS A 100 -26.39 2.36 -13.62
C CYS A 100 -25.51 3.59 -13.94
N GLU A 101 -24.20 3.50 -13.76
CA GLU A 101 -23.26 4.58 -14.09
C GLU A 101 -23.21 4.84 -15.60
N ASN A 102 -23.14 3.78 -16.41
CA ASN A 102 -23.13 3.92 -17.87
C ASN A 102 -24.46 4.42 -18.42
N VAL A 103 -25.60 4.01 -17.81
CA VAL A 103 -26.93 4.60 -18.11
C VAL A 103 -26.91 6.09 -17.82
N SER A 104 -26.50 6.48 -16.61
CA SER A 104 -26.53 7.87 -16.15
C SER A 104 -25.58 8.76 -16.93
N THR A 105 -24.37 8.29 -17.23
CA THR A 105 -23.38 8.97 -18.08
C THR A 105 -23.93 9.17 -19.50
N THR A 106 -24.58 8.14 -20.06
CA THR A 106 -25.22 8.21 -21.38
C THR A 106 -26.29 9.28 -21.41
N LEU A 107 -27.21 9.25 -20.45
CA LEU A 107 -28.31 10.24 -20.32
C LEU A 107 -27.78 11.67 -20.13
N ALA A 108 -26.76 11.86 -19.29
CA ALA A 108 -26.14 13.17 -19.05
C ALA A 108 -25.50 13.76 -20.32
N GLN A 109 -24.82 12.94 -21.12
CA GLN A 109 -24.25 13.37 -22.38
C GLN A 109 -25.31 13.68 -23.43
N TRP A 110 -26.43 12.95 -23.45
CA TRP A 110 -27.56 13.29 -24.33
C TRP A 110 -28.29 14.56 -23.89
N LYS A 111 -28.42 14.81 -22.57
CA LYS A 111 -28.87 16.09 -22.04
C LYS A 111 -28.00 17.23 -22.56
N GLN A 112 -26.66 17.11 -22.50
CA GLN A 112 -25.74 18.11 -23.01
C GLN A 112 -25.90 18.35 -24.52
N GLN A 113 -26.21 17.30 -25.30
CA GLN A 113 -26.52 17.45 -26.71
C GLN A 113 -27.85 18.21 -26.93
N ALA A 114 -28.87 17.96 -26.12
CA ALA A 114 -30.14 18.67 -26.18
C ALA A 114 -29.99 20.13 -25.79
N GLU A 115 -29.21 20.44 -24.77
CA GLU A 115 -28.86 21.83 -24.37
C GLU A 115 -28.17 22.61 -25.50
N ASN A 116 -27.39 21.92 -26.33
CA ASN A 116 -26.69 22.49 -27.49
C ASN A 116 -27.52 22.44 -28.80
N ASN A 117 -28.79 22.06 -28.73
CA ASN A 117 -29.71 21.90 -29.89
C ASN A 117 -29.20 20.88 -30.94
N ILE A 118 -28.43 19.87 -30.55
CA ILE A 118 -27.88 18.86 -31.45
C ILE A 118 -28.81 17.63 -31.56
N SER A 119 -29.64 17.40 -30.55
CA SER A 119 -30.57 16.26 -30.52
C SER A 119 -31.94 16.60 -31.06
N ARG A 120 -32.68 15.52 -31.48
CA ARG A 120 -34.08 15.64 -31.88
C ARG A 120 -34.97 15.76 -30.63
N ASN A 121 -36.09 16.52 -30.76
CA ASN A 121 -37.15 16.53 -29.77
C ASN A 121 -38.10 15.32 -29.96
N ASN A 122 -38.91 14.99 -28.95
CA ASN A 122 -39.92 13.93 -28.96
C ASN A 122 -39.33 12.54 -29.25
N ILE A 123 -38.26 12.14 -28.58
CA ILE A 123 -37.69 10.79 -28.67
C ILE A 123 -38.48 9.85 -27.75
N SER A 124 -38.87 8.67 -28.25
CA SER A 124 -39.50 7.63 -27.45
C SER A 124 -38.46 6.80 -26.68
N MET A 125 -38.54 6.83 -25.36
CA MET A 125 -37.65 6.15 -24.43
C MET A 125 -38.42 5.16 -23.52
N GLN A 126 -39.58 4.68 -23.97
CA GLN A 126 -40.40 3.72 -23.19
C GLN A 126 -39.61 2.44 -22.94
N TYR A 127 -39.63 1.97 -21.69
CA TYR A 127 -38.89 0.76 -21.30
C TYR A 127 -37.41 0.79 -21.70
N PHE A 128 -36.81 1.99 -21.75
CA PHE A 128 -35.40 2.21 -22.13
C PHE A 128 -34.46 1.26 -21.39
N ILE A 129 -34.66 1.10 -20.08
CA ILE A 129 -34.08 0.09 -19.21
C ILE A 129 -35.20 -0.61 -18.44
N ASN A 130 -34.93 -1.81 -17.90
CA ASN A 130 -35.90 -2.55 -17.07
C ASN A 130 -36.12 -1.83 -15.72
N THR A 131 -37.27 -2.06 -15.07
CA THR A 131 -37.59 -1.54 -13.74
C THR A 131 -36.57 -1.96 -12.65
N ASP A 132 -35.89 -3.09 -12.82
CA ASP A 132 -34.83 -3.57 -11.92
C ASP A 132 -33.48 -2.94 -12.22
N GLN A 133 -33.32 -2.30 -13.37
CA GLN A 133 -32.12 -1.50 -13.71
C GLN A 133 -32.27 -0.08 -13.18
N THR A 134 -31.14 0.56 -12.83
CA THR A 134 -31.16 1.82 -12.10
C THR A 134 -30.40 2.93 -12.81
N TYR A 135 -30.69 4.18 -12.42
CA TYR A 135 -29.94 5.39 -12.77
C TYR A 135 -29.78 6.28 -11.53
N ASN A 136 -28.71 7.07 -11.50
CA ASN A 136 -28.35 7.91 -10.35
C ASN A 136 -28.89 9.35 -10.48
N GLU A 137 -28.46 10.22 -9.56
CA GLU A 137 -28.82 11.65 -9.55
C GLU A 137 -28.56 12.34 -10.89
N THR A 138 -27.39 12.10 -11.50
CA THR A 138 -27.03 12.67 -12.82
C THR A 138 -27.97 12.17 -13.92
N GLY A 139 -28.34 10.89 -13.86
CA GLY A 139 -29.32 10.29 -14.77
C GLY A 139 -30.72 10.85 -14.57
N ARG A 140 -31.14 11.05 -13.30
CA ARG A 140 -32.43 11.67 -12.94
C ARG A 140 -32.51 13.09 -13.49
N ASP A 141 -31.52 13.94 -13.22
CA ASP A 141 -31.47 15.31 -13.72
C ASP A 141 -31.52 15.37 -15.25
N ALA A 142 -30.91 14.38 -15.91
CA ALA A 142 -30.98 14.27 -17.36
C ALA A 142 -32.38 13.89 -17.84
N ILE A 143 -33.04 12.91 -17.21
CA ILE A 143 -34.41 12.49 -17.54
C ILE A 143 -35.38 13.66 -17.34
N GLU A 144 -35.31 14.38 -16.21
CA GLU A 144 -36.13 15.55 -15.92
C GLU A 144 -36.01 16.62 -17.00
N TYR A 145 -34.75 16.97 -17.37
CA TYR A 145 -34.48 17.96 -18.42
C TYR A 145 -35.00 17.52 -19.80
N LEU A 146 -34.73 16.26 -20.18
CA LEU A 146 -35.10 15.71 -21.50
C LEU A 146 -36.61 15.52 -21.63
N SER A 147 -37.29 15.24 -20.52
CA SER A 147 -38.75 15.10 -20.49
C SER A 147 -39.50 16.43 -20.57
N ALA A 148 -38.86 17.50 -20.16
CA ALA A 148 -39.44 18.85 -20.16
C ALA A 148 -39.50 19.44 -21.58
N ALA A 149 -40.42 20.38 -21.82
CA ALA A 149 -40.45 21.14 -23.04
C ALA A 149 -39.21 22.06 -23.15
N PRO A 150 -38.62 22.26 -24.34
CA PRO A 150 -39.12 21.84 -25.68
C PRO A 150 -38.70 20.40 -26.08
N ASN A 151 -37.86 19.72 -25.28
CA ASN A 151 -37.28 18.40 -25.65
C ASN A 151 -38.36 17.32 -25.74
N SER A 152 -39.24 17.21 -24.71
CA SER A 152 -40.41 16.33 -24.64
C SER A 152 -40.09 14.87 -24.98
N TRP A 153 -38.96 14.34 -24.48
CA TRP A 153 -38.67 12.92 -24.63
C TRP A 153 -39.59 12.11 -23.72
N TYR A 154 -40.06 10.98 -24.21
CA TYR A 154 -41.08 10.20 -23.52
C TYR A 154 -40.45 9.00 -22.78
N PHE A 155 -40.26 9.13 -21.48
CA PHE A 155 -39.82 8.06 -20.58
C PHE A 155 -41.04 7.45 -19.89
N TYR A 156 -41.23 6.15 -20.07
CA TYR A 156 -42.29 5.36 -19.38
C TYR A 156 -41.68 4.03 -18.94
N ASN A 157 -41.85 3.65 -17.66
CA ASN A 157 -41.28 2.42 -17.10
C ASN A 157 -39.77 2.23 -17.48
N SER A 158 -39.02 3.29 -17.40
CA SER A 158 -37.61 3.33 -17.82
C SER A 158 -36.69 3.33 -16.61
N GLY A 159 -36.67 2.22 -15.86
CA GLY A 159 -35.78 2.01 -14.72
C GLY A 159 -36.26 2.62 -13.42
N THR A 160 -35.50 2.38 -12.38
CA THR A 160 -35.73 2.87 -11.02
C THR A 160 -34.63 3.86 -10.62
N PHE A 161 -35.01 4.98 -10.03
CA PHE A 161 -34.04 5.93 -9.46
C PHE A 161 -33.33 5.31 -8.27
N ALA A 162 -32.00 5.28 -8.34
CA ALA A 162 -31.13 4.91 -7.23
C ALA A 162 -30.05 6.00 -7.11
N PRO A 163 -30.06 6.81 -6.06
CA PRO A 163 -29.12 7.95 -5.91
C PRO A 163 -27.65 7.54 -6.11
N ASN A 164 -27.35 6.28 -5.91
CA ASN A 164 -26.03 5.69 -5.90
C ASN A 164 -25.99 4.46 -6.81
N CYS A 165 -25.77 4.66 -8.08
CA CYS A 165 -25.65 3.62 -9.10
C CYS A 165 -24.66 2.55 -8.78
N ASP A 166 -23.58 2.98 -8.25
CA ASP A 166 -22.44 2.15 -8.02
C ASP A 166 -22.35 1.92 -6.51
N LEU A 167 -23.03 0.85 -6.09
CA LEU A 167 -22.82 0.33 -4.73
C LEU A 167 -21.32 0.22 -4.44
N ASP A 168 -20.53 -0.03 -5.49
CA ASP A 168 -19.11 -0.28 -5.35
C ASP A 168 -18.24 0.99 -5.28
N SER A 169 -18.53 2.10 -5.97
CA SER A 169 -17.64 3.28 -5.96
C SER A 169 -17.93 4.31 -4.86
N TYR A 170 -19.17 4.35 -4.37
CA TYR A 170 -19.59 5.32 -3.35
C TYR A 170 -19.54 4.79 -1.93
N TRP A 171 -19.61 3.45 -1.75
CA TRP A 171 -19.73 2.82 -0.44
C TRP A 171 -18.38 2.60 0.21
N PHE A 172 -18.29 2.85 1.51
CA PHE A 172 -17.25 2.31 2.36
C PHE A 172 -17.53 0.83 2.57
N VAL A 173 -16.67 -0.04 2.01
CA VAL A 173 -16.90 -1.49 1.98
C VAL A 173 -15.92 -2.20 2.90
N THR A 174 -16.47 -3.02 3.78
CA THR A 174 -15.71 -3.72 4.81
C THR A 174 -16.17 -5.17 4.95
N THR A 175 -15.23 -6.07 5.25
CA THR A 175 -15.51 -7.48 5.59
C THR A 175 -15.41 -7.69 7.09
N TRP A 176 -16.36 -8.43 7.64
CA TRP A 176 -16.50 -8.71 9.06
C TRP A 176 -16.68 -10.21 9.33
N SER A 177 -16.28 -10.66 10.53
CA SER A 177 -16.54 -12.01 11.04
C SER A 177 -17.53 -11.96 12.20
N THR A 178 -18.36 -12.98 12.29
CA THR A 178 -19.24 -13.26 13.44
C THR A 178 -18.68 -14.35 14.34
N ASP A 179 -17.36 -14.52 14.38
CA ASP A 179 -16.72 -15.48 15.26
C ASP A 179 -17.04 -15.16 16.73
N GLY A 180 -17.65 -16.13 17.42
CA GLY A 180 -18.07 -15.97 18.81
C GLY A 180 -19.35 -15.14 19.03
N THR A 181 -20.08 -14.71 17.99
CA THR A 181 -21.27 -13.88 18.13
C THR A 181 -22.27 -14.05 16.96
N THR A 182 -23.47 -13.50 17.13
CA THR A 182 -24.51 -13.42 16.09
C THR A 182 -24.86 -11.98 15.73
N GLN A 183 -23.97 -11.04 16.09
CA GLN A 183 -24.17 -9.62 15.83
C GLN A 183 -22.88 -8.93 15.42
N ILE A 184 -23.00 -7.84 14.66
CA ILE A 184 -21.91 -6.91 14.33
C ILE A 184 -22.32 -5.52 14.79
N LYS A 185 -21.47 -4.84 15.55
CA LYS A 185 -21.63 -3.43 15.86
C LYS A 185 -20.78 -2.60 14.90
N PHE A 186 -21.40 -1.86 14.01
CA PHE A 186 -20.72 -0.95 13.09
C PHE A 186 -20.45 0.38 13.80
N PRO A 187 -19.17 0.76 14.05
CA PRO A 187 -18.82 1.80 15.01
C PRO A 187 -18.75 3.20 14.38
N ALA A 188 -19.72 3.57 13.56
CA ALA A 188 -19.87 4.94 13.09
C ALA A 188 -20.38 5.85 14.23
N THR A 189 -19.87 7.06 14.32
CA THR A 189 -20.26 8.04 15.35
C THR A 189 -20.39 9.44 14.75
N GLY A 190 -21.24 10.28 15.38
CA GLY A 190 -21.53 11.64 14.91
C GLY A 190 -22.25 11.63 13.59
N THR A 191 -23.09 10.63 13.38
CA THR A 191 -23.86 10.42 12.16
C THR A 191 -25.13 11.28 12.19
N SER A 192 -25.56 11.73 11.02
CA SER A 192 -26.90 12.26 10.82
C SER A 192 -27.82 11.13 10.31
N SER A 193 -29.13 11.37 10.31
CA SER A 193 -30.16 10.37 9.94
C SER A 193 -30.12 9.90 8.48
N ASP A 194 -29.12 10.30 7.72
CA ASP A 194 -29.02 10.13 6.28
C ASP A 194 -27.91 9.16 5.83
N TYR A 195 -27.38 8.30 6.73
CA TYR A 195 -26.52 7.21 6.28
C TYR A 195 -27.23 5.86 6.36
N ALA A 196 -26.82 4.94 5.52
CA ALA A 196 -27.37 3.61 5.43
C ALA A 196 -26.27 2.55 5.47
N ILE A 197 -26.61 1.36 5.98
CA ILE A 197 -25.75 0.18 5.91
C ILE A 197 -26.50 -0.90 5.14
N LYS A 198 -25.87 -1.44 4.09
CA LYS A 198 -26.29 -2.72 3.49
C LYS A 198 -25.33 -3.82 3.92
N TYR A 199 -25.83 -5.03 4.02
CA TYR A 199 -25.00 -6.17 4.41
C TYR A 199 -25.47 -7.47 3.80
N VAL A 200 -24.54 -8.36 3.54
CA VAL A 200 -24.78 -9.68 2.95
C VAL A 200 -23.75 -10.67 3.50
N GLU A 201 -24.18 -11.93 3.67
CA GLU A 201 -23.27 -13.03 3.99
C GLU A 201 -22.36 -13.30 2.78
N ILE A 202 -21.08 -13.62 3.01
CA ILE A 202 -20.13 -14.01 1.97
C ILE A 202 -19.51 -15.37 2.28
N ASP A 203 -19.11 -16.10 1.22
CA ASP A 203 -18.32 -17.34 1.35
C ASP A 203 -16.82 -17.02 1.63
N ASP A 204 -16.00 -18.06 1.69
CA ASP A 204 -14.56 -17.91 1.94
C ASP A 204 -13.81 -17.27 0.77
N ASP A 205 -14.35 -17.40 -0.45
CA ASP A 205 -13.82 -16.75 -1.67
C ASP A 205 -14.27 -15.29 -1.79
N GLY A 206 -15.17 -14.84 -0.92
CA GLY A 206 -15.70 -13.48 -0.89
C GLY A 206 -16.94 -13.26 -1.79
N ASN A 207 -17.54 -14.34 -2.33
CA ASN A 207 -18.78 -14.21 -3.10
C ASN A 207 -19.97 -14.03 -2.17
N GLU A 208 -20.93 -13.21 -2.58
CA GLU A 208 -22.13 -12.92 -1.82
C GLU A 208 -23.10 -14.11 -1.81
N ILE A 209 -23.64 -14.42 -0.62
CA ILE A 209 -24.57 -15.52 -0.40
C ILE A 209 -25.94 -14.97 0.03
N GLY A 210 -26.96 -15.17 -0.81
CA GLY A 210 -28.33 -14.81 -0.51
C GLY A 210 -28.68 -13.35 -0.80
N GLN A 211 -29.70 -12.84 -0.12
CA GLN A 211 -30.20 -11.48 -0.37
C GLN A 211 -29.51 -10.44 0.51
N MET A 212 -29.15 -9.32 -0.09
CA MET A 212 -28.66 -8.14 0.62
C MET A 212 -29.75 -7.53 1.49
N LYS A 213 -29.42 -7.23 2.75
CA LYS A 213 -30.30 -6.58 3.72
C LYS A 213 -29.87 -5.13 3.92
N THR A 214 -30.82 -4.27 4.30
CA THR A 214 -30.60 -2.83 4.47
C THR A 214 -31.05 -2.37 5.85
N VAL A 215 -30.25 -1.51 6.47
CA VAL A 215 -30.59 -0.69 7.64
C VAL A 215 -30.53 0.77 7.20
N ALA A 216 -31.66 1.44 7.10
CA ALA A 216 -31.79 2.83 6.66
C ALA A 216 -32.98 3.51 7.36
N PRO A 217 -32.79 4.64 8.05
CA PRO A 217 -31.51 5.21 8.42
C PRO A 217 -30.76 4.34 9.43
N ALA A 218 -29.42 4.33 9.37
CA ALA A 218 -28.60 3.69 10.36
C ALA A 218 -28.25 4.67 11.50
N ALA A 219 -28.08 4.14 12.70
CA ALA A 219 -27.79 4.93 13.90
C ALA A 219 -26.29 4.92 14.25
N ASP A 220 -25.88 5.85 15.12
CA ASP A 220 -24.57 5.78 15.76
C ASP A 220 -24.35 4.42 16.43
N ASN A 221 -23.21 3.81 16.20
CA ASN A 221 -22.85 2.48 16.70
C ASN A 221 -23.92 1.43 16.35
N GLN A 222 -24.43 1.46 15.11
CA GLN A 222 -25.49 0.58 14.64
C GLN A 222 -25.15 -0.89 14.91
N VAL A 223 -26.05 -1.58 15.61
CA VAL A 223 -25.95 -3.04 15.82
C VAL A 223 -26.80 -3.77 14.78
N ILE A 224 -26.18 -4.71 14.09
CA ILE A 224 -26.80 -5.63 13.15
C ILE A 224 -26.95 -6.97 13.86
N ASN A 225 -28.16 -7.38 14.16
CA ASN A 225 -28.50 -8.57 14.93
C ASN A 225 -29.00 -9.72 14.03
N GLY A 226 -29.08 -10.94 14.59
CA GLY A 226 -29.66 -12.10 13.92
C GLY A 226 -28.80 -12.62 12.77
N LEU A 227 -27.50 -12.39 12.84
CA LEU A 227 -26.52 -12.96 11.91
C LEU A 227 -26.26 -14.43 12.27
N LYS A 228 -25.79 -15.20 11.29
CA LYS A 228 -25.35 -16.58 11.53
C LYS A 228 -24.01 -16.58 12.27
N TYR A 229 -23.84 -17.50 13.16
CA TYR A 229 -22.60 -17.71 13.94
C TYR A 229 -21.45 -18.22 13.06
N ASN A 230 -20.23 -17.76 13.28
CA ASN A 230 -19.01 -18.15 12.55
C ASN A 230 -19.14 -17.98 11.02
N LYS A 231 -19.65 -16.84 10.59
CA LYS A 231 -19.79 -16.46 9.18
C LYS A 231 -19.09 -15.14 8.89
N LYS A 232 -18.84 -14.91 7.61
CA LYS A 232 -18.33 -13.62 7.13
C LYS A 232 -19.45 -12.82 6.49
N TYR A 233 -19.39 -11.51 6.68
CA TYR A 233 -20.33 -10.54 6.11
C TYR A 233 -19.58 -9.40 5.46
N ARG A 234 -20.05 -9.00 4.28
CA ARG A 234 -19.65 -7.74 3.66
C ARG A 234 -20.64 -6.67 4.04
N LEU A 235 -20.15 -5.54 4.54
CA LEU A 235 -20.92 -4.37 4.90
C LEU A 235 -20.57 -3.21 3.98
N TYR A 236 -21.60 -2.51 3.52
CA TYR A 236 -21.56 -1.34 2.67
C TYR A 236 -22.19 -0.18 3.43
N ALA A 237 -21.42 0.85 3.74
CA ALA A 237 -21.90 2.02 4.46
C ALA A 237 -21.74 3.29 3.62
N TYR A 238 -22.81 4.07 3.50
CA TYR A 238 -22.85 5.29 2.69
C TYR A 238 -23.85 6.30 3.26
N GLY A 239 -23.62 7.56 2.96
CA GLY A 239 -24.47 8.70 3.27
C GLY A 239 -23.65 9.88 3.75
N GLU A 240 -24.16 11.09 3.60
CA GLU A 240 -23.47 12.30 4.06
C GLU A 240 -23.31 12.32 5.59
N GLY A 241 -24.11 11.54 6.30
CA GLY A 241 -24.00 11.30 7.73
C GLY A 241 -22.80 10.46 8.14
N LEU A 242 -22.22 9.64 7.26
CA LEU A 242 -21.06 8.81 7.57
C LEU A 242 -19.78 9.65 7.54
N LYS A 243 -19.35 10.17 8.69
CA LYS A 243 -18.19 11.07 8.79
C LYS A 243 -17.06 10.56 9.66
N ARG A 244 -17.31 9.56 10.51
CA ARG A 244 -16.31 9.03 11.44
C ARG A 244 -16.56 7.57 11.76
N ILE A 245 -15.51 6.79 11.76
CA ILE A 245 -15.41 5.44 12.35
C ILE A 245 -14.62 5.56 13.65
N TYR A 246 -15.05 4.87 14.72
CA TYR A 246 -14.44 5.02 16.03
C TYR A 246 -14.49 3.72 16.84
N PHE A 247 -13.36 3.01 16.88
CA PHE A 247 -13.28 1.69 17.52
C PHE A 247 -12.86 1.72 19.00
N TYR A 248 -12.54 2.86 19.58
CA TYR A 248 -12.17 2.90 21.00
C TYR A 248 -13.36 2.45 21.87
N ASN A 249 -13.19 1.33 22.58
CA ASN A 249 -14.25 0.67 23.36
C ASN A 249 -15.49 0.22 22.56
N ALA A 250 -15.36 0.00 21.26
CA ALA A 250 -16.49 -0.42 20.42
C ALA A 250 -16.96 -1.86 20.71
N GLY A 251 -16.06 -2.74 21.16
CA GLY A 251 -16.35 -4.16 21.44
C GLY A 251 -16.37 -5.05 20.18
N SER A 252 -16.28 -4.48 18.98
CA SER A 252 -16.26 -5.20 17.70
C SER A 252 -14.91 -5.17 16.97
N ASN A 253 -13.85 -4.78 17.67
CA ASN A 253 -12.51 -4.56 17.12
C ASN A 253 -11.93 -5.79 16.41
N ASN A 254 -12.18 -6.98 16.94
CA ASN A 254 -11.67 -8.23 16.34
C ASN A 254 -12.56 -8.80 15.23
N GLN A 255 -13.76 -8.23 15.03
CA GLN A 255 -14.70 -8.69 14.02
C GLN A 255 -14.40 -8.14 12.62
N ILE A 256 -13.87 -6.92 12.51
CA ILE A 256 -13.48 -6.35 11.22
C ILE A 256 -12.23 -7.05 10.68
N LEU A 257 -12.30 -7.51 9.43
CA LEU A 257 -11.22 -8.27 8.77
C LEU A 257 -10.56 -7.49 7.66
N LYS A 258 -11.35 -6.74 6.86
CA LYS A 258 -10.83 -6.02 5.69
C LYS A 258 -11.52 -4.68 5.49
N ILE A 259 -10.76 -3.71 5.00
CA ILE A 259 -11.29 -2.55 4.26
C ILE A 259 -11.08 -2.86 2.78
N GLU A 260 -12.18 -3.12 2.06
CA GLU A 260 -12.16 -3.47 0.65
C GLU A 260 -12.26 -2.22 -0.24
N LYS A 261 -12.94 -1.17 0.25
CA LYS A 261 -13.11 0.12 -0.43
C LYS A 261 -13.34 1.25 0.56
N TRP A 262 -12.78 2.43 0.27
CA TRP A 262 -13.02 3.67 1.05
C TRP A 262 -14.24 4.44 0.57
N GLY A 263 -14.55 4.35 -0.72
CA GLY A 263 -15.67 5.05 -1.34
C GLY A 263 -15.54 6.57 -1.32
N LYS A 264 -16.69 7.26 -1.28
CA LYS A 264 -16.76 8.73 -1.35
C LYS A 264 -17.05 9.40 -0.01
N ALA A 265 -17.13 8.65 1.10
CA ALA A 265 -17.37 9.22 2.41
C ALA A 265 -16.35 10.33 2.74
N LYS A 266 -16.84 11.49 3.18
CA LYS A 266 -16.00 12.60 3.64
C LYS A 266 -15.69 12.44 5.12
N TRP A 267 -14.51 11.93 5.40
CA TRP A 267 -14.06 11.70 6.76
C TRP A 267 -13.64 13.02 7.41
N ASN A 268 -14.06 13.24 8.66
CA ASN A 268 -13.68 14.42 9.42
C ASN A 268 -12.61 14.14 10.50
N SER A 269 -12.41 12.87 10.87
CA SER A 269 -11.35 12.45 11.79
C SER A 269 -11.10 10.96 11.65
N PHE A 270 -9.83 10.56 11.80
CA PHE A 270 -9.42 9.16 11.93
C PHE A 270 -8.84 8.83 13.32
N ASN A 271 -9.02 9.74 14.27
CA ASN A 271 -8.64 9.48 15.66
C ASN A 271 -9.36 8.24 16.19
N TYR A 272 -8.58 7.21 16.60
CA TYR A 272 -9.06 5.87 17.01
C TYR A 272 -9.93 5.13 15.97
N ALA A 273 -9.78 5.43 14.68
CA ALA A 273 -10.69 4.90 13.66
C ALA A 273 -10.70 3.37 13.60
N PHE A 274 -9.56 2.71 13.72
CA PHE A 274 -9.43 1.25 13.72
C PHE A 274 -8.58 0.75 14.89
N HIS A 275 -8.68 1.43 16.02
CA HIS A 275 -7.94 1.13 17.24
C HIS A 275 -8.15 -0.33 17.68
N GLN A 276 -7.03 -1.08 17.86
CA GLN A 276 -7.02 -2.48 18.28
C GLN A 276 -7.79 -3.45 17.36
N CYS A 277 -7.94 -3.11 16.08
CA CYS A 277 -8.51 -4.02 15.09
C CYS A 277 -7.45 -5.06 14.67
N ASN A 278 -7.15 -6.01 15.56
CA ASN A 278 -6.03 -6.95 15.43
C ASN A 278 -6.08 -7.82 14.15
N ASN A 279 -7.27 -8.05 13.58
CA ASN A 279 -7.48 -8.88 12.41
C ASN A 279 -7.57 -8.10 11.10
N LEU A 280 -7.55 -6.76 11.18
CA LEU A 280 -7.76 -5.87 10.05
C LEU A 280 -6.58 -5.88 9.08
N ASP A 281 -6.90 -5.96 7.78
CA ASP A 281 -6.02 -5.55 6.69
C ASP A 281 -6.74 -4.60 5.72
N ILE A 282 -5.98 -3.90 4.87
CA ILE A 282 -6.51 -3.00 3.84
C ILE A 282 -6.18 -3.56 2.47
N THR A 283 -7.22 -3.98 1.74
CA THR A 283 -7.13 -4.44 0.36
C THR A 283 -7.67 -3.41 -0.63
N ALA A 284 -8.25 -2.32 -0.13
CA ALA A 284 -8.74 -1.19 -0.93
C ALA A 284 -7.65 -0.63 -1.83
N THR A 285 -7.97 -0.39 -3.10
CA THR A 285 -7.11 0.26 -4.09
C THR A 285 -7.43 1.75 -4.27
N ASP A 286 -8.62 2.16 -3.83
CA ASP A 286 -9.04 3.56 -3.76
C ASP A 286 -8.52 4.25 -2.49
N LYS A 287 -8.74 5.55 -2.39
CA LYS A 287 -8.23 6.40 -1.30
C LYS A 287 -9.38 6.96 -0.47
N PRO A 288 -9.22 7.06 0.86
CA PRO A 288 -10.16 7.81 1.68
C PRO A 288 -10.12 9.30 1.32
N ASN A 289 -11.26 9.96 1.36
CA ASN A 289 -11.32 11.41 1.28
C ASN A 289 -10.93 12.04 2.63
N LEU A 290 -9.69 12.49 2.72
CA LEU A 290 -9.09 13.09 3.92
C LEU A 290 -9.12 14.62 3.90
N SER A 291 -9.93 15.25 3.02
CA SER A 291 -9.94 16.71 2.85
C SER A 291 -10.23 17.50 4.12
N ASP A 292 -10.87 16.88 5.12
CA ASP A 292 -11.22 17.51 6.40
C ASP A 292 -10.54 16.86 7.61
N VAL A 293 -9.69 15.83 7.36
CA VAL A 293 -9.01 15.09 8.43
C VAL A 293 -7.76 15.84 8.88
N THR A 294 -7.73 16.24 10.17
CA THR A 294 -6.58 16.84 10.82
C THR A 294 -5.93 15.93 11.85
N ASP A 295 -6.65 14.90 12.32
CA ASP A 295 -6.22 13.99 13.39
C ASP A 295 -6.35 12.53 12.94
N MET A 296 -5.18 11.84 12.84
CA MET A 296 -5.05 10.42 12.55
C MET A 296 -4.47 9.64 13.74
N SER A 297 -4.45 10.24 14.94
CA SER A 297 -3.87 9.59 16.11
C SER A 297 -4.60 8.28 16.44
N TYR A 298 -3.82 7.26 16.81
CA TYR A 298 -4.31 5.91 17.14
C TYR A 298 -5.11 5.22 16.02
N MET A 299 -5.01 5.70 14.76
CA MET A 299 -5.85 5.19 13.67
C MET A 299 -5.74 3.67 13.52
N PHE A 300 -4.53 3.12 13.47
CA PHE A 300 -4.26 1.68 13.33
C PHE A 300 -3.51 1.12 14.54
N PHE A 301 -3.62 1.76 15.68
CA PHE A 301 -2.95 1.28 16.90
C PHE A 301 -3.30 -0.18 17.19
N GLU A 302 -2.28 -1.04 17.32
CA GLU A 302 -2.39 -2.49 17.51
C GLU A 302 -3.18 -3.24 16.42
N CYS A 303 -3.23 -2.76 15.18
CA CYS A 303 -3.70 -3.53 14.04
C CYS A 303 -2.61 -4.54 13.60
N LYS A 304 -2.49 -5.65 14.32
CA LYS A 304 -1.33 -6.56 14.22
C LYS A 304 -1.18 -7.26 12.87
N LYS A 305 -2.30 -7.47 12.14
CA LYS A 305 -2.31 -8.11 10.81
C LYS A 305 -2.28 -7.12 9.64
N LEU A 306 -2.27 -5.82 9.90
CA LEU A 306 -2.24 -4.79 8.86
C LEU A 306 -0.98 -4.91 8.01
N LYS A 307 -1.13 -5.23 6.73
CA LYS A 307 -0.03 -5.33 5.75
C LYS A 307 -0.14 -4.29 4.65
N ASN A 308 -1.36 -4.10 4.10
CA ASN A 308 -1.64 -3.27 2.93
C ASN A 308 -0.68 -3.58 1.76
N GLU A 309 -0.59 -4.84 1.34
CA GLU A 309 0.38 -5.35 0.34
C GLU A 309 0.30 -4.61 -1.00
N ASN A 310 -0.85 -4.04 -1.37
CA ASN A 310 -1.02 -3.22 -2.57
C ASN A 310 -0.41 -1.79 -2.44
N GLY A 311 0.07 -1.41 -1.26
CA GLY A 311 0.73 -0.12 -1.01
C GLY A 311 -0.17 1.11 -1.15
N SER A 312 -1.50 0.96 -1.21
CA SER A 312 -2.44 2.07 -1.45
C SER A 312 -2.36 3.19 -0.41
N ILE A 313 -2.00 2.86 0.84
CA ILE A 313 -1.79 3.83 1.92
C ILE A 313 -0.78 4.93 1.53
N ASN A 314 0.28 4.58 0.79
CA ASN A 314 1.29 5.57 0.37
C ASN A 314 0.72 6.73 -0.45
N SER A 315 -0.42 6.52 -1.08
CA SER A 315 -1.04 7.50 -1.97
C SER A 315 -2.07 8.40 -1.31
N TRP A 316 -2.28 8.29 0.02
CA TRP A 316 -3.27 9.09 0.73
C TRP A 316 -2.87 10.56 0.82
N ASN A 317 -3.87 11.45 0.69
CA ASN A 317 -3.64 12.89 0.83
C ASN A 317 -3.69 13.30 2.31
N THR A 318 -2.52 13.54 2.91
CA THR A 318 -2.39 13.94 4.32
C THR A 318 -2.14 15.45 4.51
N ASP A 319 -2.42 16.29 3.51
CA ASP A 319 -2.10 17.73 3.49
C ASP A 319 -2.64 18.55 4.66
N LYS A 320 -3.69 18.09 5.32
CA LYS A 320 -4.29 18.79 6.47
C LYS A 320 -3.97 18.16 7.82
N VAL A 321 -3.31 17.00 7.83
CA VAL A 321 -3.05 16.27 9.07
C VAL A 321 -2.01 16.99 9.93
N THR A 322 -2.35 17.17 11.21
CA THR A 322 -1.49 17.81 12.20
C THR A 322 -1.04 16.86 13.32
N ASN A 323 -1.80 15.79 13.55
CA ASN A 323 -1.53 14.79 14.60
C ASN A 323 -1.49 13.38 14.01
N MET A 324 -0.32 12.73 14.09
CA MET A 324 -0.09 11.35 13.66
C MET A 324 0.39 10.45 14.82
N SER A 325 0.16 10.86 16.08
CA SER A 325 0.62 10.08 17.22
C SER A 325 -0.03 8.69 17.24
N TYR A 326 0.76 7.65 17.53
CA TYR A 326 0.32 6.25 17.59
C TYR A 326 -0.36 5.71 16.29
N THR A 327 -0.26 6.38 15.14
CA THR A 327 -0.99 5.98 13.93
C THR A 327 -0.74 4.51 13.55
N PHE A 328 0.50 4.03 13.65
CA PHE A 328 0.91 2.65 13.39
C PHE A 328 1.53 1.95 14.61
N GLY A 329 1.27 2.45 15.82
CA GLY A 329 1.80 1.83 17.03
C GLY A 329 1.30 0.38 17.17
N GLY A 330 2.21 -0.59 17.39
CA GLY A 330 1.88 -2.01 17.53
C GLY A 330 1.43 -2.72 16.25
N THR A 331 1.67 -2.16 15.06
CA THR A 331 1.38 -2.81 13.77
C THR A 331 2.51 -3.74 13.38
N ASN A 332 2.45 -5.00 13.83
CA ASN A 332 3.57 -5.94 13.72
C ASN A 332 3.89 -6.39 12.28
N ALA A 333 2.93 -6.30 11.36
CA ALA A 333 3.08 -6.77 9.97
C ALA A 333 3.26 -5.62 8.95
N PHE A 334 3.09 -4.36 9.37
CA PHE A 334 3.10 -3.22 8.46
C PHE A 334 4.52 -2.81 8.07
N ASN A 335 4.83 -2.82 6.77
CA ASN A 335 6.12 -2.37 6.22
C ASN A 335 5.94 -1.75 4.83
N GLN A 336 4.95 -0.86 4.63
CA GLN A 336 4.74 -0.21 3.35
C GLN A 336 5.38 1.18 3.30
N PRO A 337 5.80 1.64 2.10
CA PRO A 337 6.29 3.00 1.92
C PRO A 337 5.26 4.04 2.37
N LEU A 338 5.74 5.15 2.91
CA LEU A 338 4.94 6.32 3.28
C LEU A 338 5.53 7.62 2.71
N SER A 339 6.38 7.49 1.69
CA SER A 339 7.06 8.63 1.04
C SER A 339 6.10 9.61 0.34
N GLY A 340 4.88 9.15 0.01
CA GLY A 340 3.83 9.98 -0.57
C GLY A 340 3.05 10.82 0.45
N TRP A 341 3.24 10.61 1.76
CA TRP A 341 2.55 11.40 2.78
C TRP A 341 3.15 12.80 2.91
N ASN A 342 2.30 13.81 2.84
CA ASN A 342 2.69 15.19 3.15
C ASN A 342 2.65 15.41 4.67
N THR A 343 3.80 15.76 5.26
CA THR A 343 3.94 16.00 6.69
C THR A 343 4.14 17.47 7.05
N ASP A 344 3.98 18.40 6.10
CA ASP A 344 4.25 19.84 6.26
C ASP A 344 3.48 20.52 7.40
N LYS A 345 2.36 19.94 7.83
CA LYS A 345 1.53 20.49 8.92
C LYS A 345 1.58 19.66 10.20
N VAL A 346 2.28 18.54 10.18
CA VAL A 346 2.32 17.64 11.34
C VAL A 346 3.12 18.28 12.48
N THR A 347 2.53 18.29 13.66
CA THR A 347 3.14 18.81 14.89
C THR A 347 3.45 17.72 15.90
N ASN A 348 2.75 16.58 15.86
CA ASN A 348 2.91 15.47 16.79
C ASN A 348 3.06 14.14 16.06
N MET A 349 4.24 13.49 16.24
CA MET A 349 4.55 12.15 15.75
C MET A 349 4.90 11.18 16.89
N SER A 350 4.50 11.49 18.14
CA SER A 350 4.83 10.66 19.30
C SER A 350 4.27 9.25 19.12
N TYR A 351 5.08 8.23 19.42
CA TYR A 351 4.71 6.82 19.37
C TYR A 351 4.22 6.31 18.01
N MET A 352 4.44 7.05 16.90
CA MET A 352 3.82 6.75 15.60
C MET A 352 4.09 5.33 15.11
N PHE A 353 5.28 4.79 15.34
CA PHE A 353 5.71 3.43 14.99
C PHE A 353 6.20 2.64 16.22
N LYS A 354 5.76 3.03 17.44
CA LYS A 354 6.11 2.28 18.64
C LYS A 354 5.67 0.83 18.51
N ASP A 355 6.59 -0.12 18.78
CA ASP A 355 6.37 -1.56 18.67
C ASP A 355 5.88 -2.04 17.28
N ALA A 356 6.10 -1.25 16.21
CA ALA A 356 5.85 -1.64 14.81
C ALA A 356 7.01 -2.52 14.31
N THR A 357 7.03 -3.78 14.70
CA THR A 357 8.21 -4.66 14.62
C THR A 357 8.71 -4.96 13.20
N ALA A 358 7.85 -4.88 12.17
CA ALA A 358 8.24 -5.11 10.77
C ALA A 358 8.67 -3.83 10.04
N PHE A 359 8.35 -2.64 10.58
CA PHE A 359 8.52 -1.38 9.84
C PHE A 359 9.99 -1.01 9.65
N ASN A 360 10.43 -0.85 8.38
CA ASN A 360 11.78 -0.42 8.01
C ASN A 360 11.80 0.37 6.68
N GLN A 361 10.85 1.30 6.48
CA GLN A 361 10.81 2.10 5.26
C GLN A 361 11.56 3.44 5.42
N PRO A 362 12.16 3.98 4.33
CA PRO A 362 12.81 5.28 4.36
C PRO A 362 11.77 6.39 4.54
N LEU A 363 12.09 7.37 5.40
CA LEU A 363 11.25 8.53 5.70
C LEU A 363 11.96 9.87 5.38
N SER A 364 13.01 9.83 4.56
CA SER A 364 13.82 11.01 4.21
C SER A 364 13.05 12.09 3.45
N SER A 365 11.92 11.74 2.82
CA SER A 365 11.02 12.69 2.14
C SER A 365 10.15 13.52 3.11
N TRP A 366 10.06 13.13 4.38
CA TRP A 366 9.19 13.81 5.33
C TRP A 366 9.75 15.16 5.78
N ASN A 367 8.92 16.18 5.72
CA ASN A 367 9.23 17.49 6.29
C ASN A 367 8.80 17.55 7.76
N THR A 368 9.75 17.49 8.67
CA THR A 368 9.50 17.53 10.11
C THR A 368 9.72 18.91 10.74
N SER A 369 9.82 19.97 9.95
CA SER A 369 10.15 21.33 10.42
C SER A 369 9.14 21.93 11.41
N LYS A 370 7.90 21.44 11.42
CA LYS A 370 6.85 21.87 12.37
C LYS A 370 6.60 20.90 13.50
N VAL A 371 7.25 19.74 13.50
CA VAL A 371 7.07 18.73 14.54
C VAL A 371 7.66 19.21 15.85
N THR A 372 6.87 19.15 16.94
CA THR A 372 7.29 19.58 18.27
C THR A 372 7.69 18.39 19.15
N THR A 373 7.13 17.20 18.89
CA THR A 373 7.41 15.98 19.65
C THR A 373 7.44 14.75 18.75
N MET A 374 8.46 13.92 18.95
CA MET A 374 8.65 12.58 18.39
C MET A 374 8.92 11.57 19.52
N TYR A 375 8.31 11.80 20.70
CA TYR A 375 8.49 10.95 21.86
C TYR A 375 8.23 9.49 21.51
N ALA A 376 9.21 8.61 21.77
CA ALA A 376 9.13 7.15 21.55
C ALA A 376 8.65 6.74 20.15
N MET A 377 8.96 7.54 19.10
CA MET A 377 8.39 7.34 17.76
C MET A 377 8.67 5.96 17.19
N PHE A 378 9.87 5.40 17.43
CA PHE A 378 10.30 4.06 16.98
C PHE A 378 10.67 3.15 18.14
N GLU A 379 10.23 3.44 19.38
CA GLU A 379 10.52 2.58 20.52
C GLU A 379 9.99 1.18 20.26
N GLY A 380 10.86 0.14 20.37
CA GLY A 380 10.49 -1.26 20.12
C GLY A 380 10.24 -1.64 18.65
N ALA A 381 10.49 -0.76 17.68
CA ALA A 381 10.40 -1.08 16.24
C ALA A 381 11.62 -1.89 15.80
N THR A 382 11.66 -3.18 16.10
CA THR A 382 12.87 -4.02 16.05
C THR A 382 13.48 -4.23 14.67
N SER A 383 12.76 -3.99 13.57
CA SER A 383 13.32 -3.99 12.21
C SER A 383 13.77 -2.61 11.74
N PHE A 384 13.41 -1.52 12.44
CA PHE A 384 13.71 -0.17 11.97
C PHE A 384 15.20 0.14 12.04
N ASP A 385 15.84 0.27 10.88
CA ASP A 385 17.25 0.57 10.72
C ASP A 385 17.51 1.61 9.64
N ARG A 386 17.01 2.83 9.88
CA ARG A 386 17.17 3.97 8.98
C ARG A 386 17.69 5.18 9.74
N SER A 387 18.67 5.89 9.15
CA SER A 387 19.13 7.15 9.72
C SER A 387 18.03 8.21 9.68
N LEU A 388 17.91 8.95 10.78
CA LEU A 388 17.00 10.10 10.94
C LEU A 388 17.72 11.44 10.71
N ALA A 389 18.90 11.44 10.11
CA ALA A 389 19.69 12.65 9.85
C ALA A 389 18.95 13.71 9.04
N SER A 390 18.02 13.30 8.16
CA SER A 390 17.20 14.17 7.34
C SER A 390 16.04 14.84 8.09
N PHE A 391 15.67 14.36 9.29
CA PHE A 391 14.59 14.95 10.07
C PHE A 391 14.96 16.36 10.52
N ARG A 392 14.16 17.33 10.10
CA ARG A 392 14.36 18.74 10.48
C ARG A 392 13.93 18.99 11.91
N LEU A 393 14.74 19.73 12.66
CA LEU A 393 14.56 19.92 14.09
C LEU A 393 14.18 21.37 14.47
N ASP A 394 13.66 22.15 13.55
CA ASP A 394 13.44 23.60 13.74
C ASP A 394 12.57 23.92 14.97
N THR A 395 11.57 23.09 15.24
CA THR A 395 10.63 23.30 16.34
C THR A 395 10.63 22.20 17.40
N ILE A 396 11.42 21.15 17.17
CA ILE A 396 11.44 19.96 18.05
C ILE A 396 11.87 20.30 19.48
N ARG A 397 11.25 19.66 20.47
CA ARG A 397 11.61 19.80 21.89
C ARG A 397 11.73 18.45 22.59
N ASP A 398 10.98 17.46 22.16
CA ASP A 398 10.87 16.16 22.81
C ASP A 398 11.09 15.02 21.82
N MET A 399 12.22 14.34 21.98
CA MET A 399 12.61 13.13 21.23
C MET A 399 13.01 12.00 22.19
N ARG A 400 12.53 12.05 23.45
CA ARG A 400 12.83 10.99 24.42
C ARG A 400 12.44 9.61 23.90
N ASN A 401 13.29 8.62 24.13
CA ASN A 401 13.11 7.23 23.73
C ASN A 401 12.90 7.01 22.21
N ILE A 402 13.23 7.97 21.35
CA ILE A 402 12.86 7.96 19.93
C ILE A 402 13.25 6.67 19.21
N LEU A 403 14.40 6.06 19.53
CA LEU A 403 14.96 4.84 18.92
C LEU A 403 15.19 3.71 19.93
N LYS A 404 14.73 3.87 21.18
CA LYS A 404 15.00 2.92 22.25
C LYS A 404 14.44 1.52 21.93
N GLY A 405 15.32 0.51 21.87
CA GLY A 405 14.92 -0.87 21.56
C GLY A 405 14.46 -1.08 20.11
N SER A 406 14.68 -0.09 19.23
CA SER A 406 14.48 -0.26 17.79
C SER A 406 15.58 -1.14 17.19
N GLY A 407 15.43 -1.49 15.92
CA GLY A 407 16.46 -2.21 15.19
C GLY A 407 17.62 -1.34 14.69
N ILE A 408 17.77 -0.08 15.14
CA ILE A 408 18.77 0.85 14.62
C ILE A 408 20.22 0.33 14.80
N SER A 409 20.98 0.34 13.72
CA SER A 409 22.42 0.03 13.76
C SER A 409 23.22 1.17 14.40
N CYS A 410 24.39 0.83 14.89
CA CYS A 410 25.36 1.79 15.42
C CYS A 410 25.67 2.91 14.40
N GLU A 411 25.80 2.56 13.11
CA GLU A 411 26.04 3.50 12.03
C GLU A 411 24.87 4.47 11.83
N ASN A 412 23.66 3.94 11.71
CA ASN A 412 22.48 4.77 11.48
C ASN A 412 22.13 5.63 12.71
N ALA A 413 22.40 5.13 13.92
CA ALA A 413 22.30 5.91 15.15
C ALA A 413 23.31 7.07 15.13
N SER A 414 24.58 6.79 14.81
CA SER A 414 25.64 7.79 14.71
C SER A 414 25.38 8.80 13.59
N ALA A 415 24.99 8.35 12.40
CA ALA A 415 24.61 9.21 11.29
C ALA A 415 23.46 10.15 11.65
N SER A 416 22.47 9.67 12.41
CA SER A 416 21.38 10.51 12.92
C SER A 416 21.90 11.63 13.81
N LEU A 417 22.76 11.31 14.78
CA LEU A 417 23.38 12.28 15.68
C LEU A 417 24.23 13.32 14.93
N VAL A 418 25.04 12.88 13.95
CA VAL A 418 25.87 13.75 13.12
C VAL A 418 25.01 14.70 12.28
N GLY A 419 23.95 14.19 11.66
CA GLY A 419 23.01 15.00 10.90
C GLY A 419 22.33 16.08 11.77
N TRP A 420 21.93 15.73 12.99
CA TRP A 420 21.34 16.68 13.94
C TRP A 420 22.35 17.70 14.46
N LYS A 421 23.61 17.30 14.71
CA LYS A 421 24.73 18.23 14.99
C LYS A 421 24.87 19.27 13.86
N THR A 422 24.91 18.81 12.60
CA THR A 422 25.05 19.68 11.43
C THR A 422 23.91 20.69 11.34
N GLN A 423 22.66 20.25 11.56
CA GLN A 423 21.53 21.16 11.60
C GLN A 423 21.63 22.18 12.75
N ALA A 424 22.03 21.73 13.95
CA ALA A 424 22.21 22.62 15.09
C ALA A 424 23.37 23.61 14.87
N GLN A 425 24.40 23.27 14.11
CA GLN A 425 25.47 24.19 13.69
C GLN A 425 24.90 25.30 12.79
N GLY A 426 24.07 24.95 11.83
CA GLY A 426 23.47 25.88 10.87
C GLY A 426 22.30 26.70 11.42
N ASN A 427 21.67 26.31 12.54
CA ASN A 427 20.50 26.96 13.10
C ASN A 427 20.58 27.11 14.63
N SER A 428 20.86 28.33 15.10
CA SER A 428 21.00 28.63 16.53
C SER A 428 19.71 28.48 17.37
N LYS A 429 18.54 28.33 16.70
CA LYS A 429 17.26 28.12 17.39
C LYS A 429 17.07 26.65 17.83
N ILE A 430 17.84 25.70 17.26
CA ILE A 430 17.82 24.29 17.64
C ILE A 430 18.60 24.12 18.94
N LYS A 431 17.91 24.14 20.07
CA LYS A 431 18.48 24.04 21.43
C LYS A 431 17.47 23.45 22.41
N ASN A 432 17.97 22.98 23.56
CA ASN A 432 17.16 22.42 24.65
C ASN A 432 16.25 21.27 24.19
N VAL A 433 16.74 20.41 23.29
CA VAL A 433 16.02 19.21 22.86
C VAL A 433 16.24 18.11 23.89
N ASP A 434 15.15 17.48 24.31
CA ASP A 434 15.20 16.31 25.20
C ASP A 434 15.31 15.03 24.38
N LEU A 435 16.48 14.41 24.42
CA LEU A 435 16.84 13.15 23.78
C LEU A 435 17.18 12.07 24.84
N THR A 436 16.60 12.18 26.03
CA THR A 436 16.80 11.21 27.11
C THR A 436 16.30 9.82 26.69
N GLY A 437 17.11 8.78 26.91
CA GLY A 437 16.77 7.41 26.50
C GLY A 437 16.82 7.21 24.99
N PHE A 438 17.62 8.00 24.27
CA PHE A 438 17.77 7.92 22.80
C PHE A 438 17.88 6.49 22.28
N LEU A 439 18.73 5.68 22.91
CA LEU A 439 18.97 4.27 22.64
C LEU A 439 18.78 3.44 23.91
N ALA A 440 18.49 2.15 23.76
CA ALA A 440 18.58 1.19 24.86
C ALA A 440 20.04 0.93 25.27
N ALA A 441 20.27 0.34 26.43
CA ALA A 441 21.62 0.15 26.99
C ALA A 441 22.52 -0.79 26.15
N ASP A 442 21.92 -1.67 25.37
CA ASP A 442 22.58 -2.62 24.46
C ASP A 442 22.80 -2.07 23.04
N GLN A 443 22.12 -0.98 22.68
CA GLN A 443 22.33 -0.29 21.40
C GLN A 443 23.55 0.65 21.48
N SER A 444 24.21 0.92 20.37
CA SER A 444 25.47 1.64 20.36
C SER A 444 25.56 2.79 19.35
N TYR A 445 26.56 3.64 19.53
CA TYR A 445 26.99 4.69 18.62
C TYR A 445 28.53 4.77 18.61
N ASN A 446 29.12 5.25 17.50
CA ASN A 446 30.55 5.33 17.28
C ASN A 446 31.14 6.68 17.70
N GLN A 447 32.46 6.91 17.37
CA GLN A 447 33.17 8.13 17.70
C GLN A 447 32.49 9.39 17.12
N ASP A 448 32.01 9.34 15.85
CA ASP A 448 31.31 10.48 15.22
C ASP A 448 30.01 10.82 15.97
N GLY A 449 29.27 9.79 16.39
CA GLY A 449 28.09 9.93 17.23
C GLY A 449 28.41 10.51 18.60
N ARG A 450 29.54 10.11 19.23
CA ARG A 450 30.02 10.65 20.49
C ARG A 450 30.34 12.13 20.36
N ASP A 451 31.14 12.51 19.34
CA ASP A 451 31.49 13.90 19.07
C ASP A 451 30.25 14.77 18.77
N ALA A 452 29.23 14.18 18.16
CA ALA A 452 27.96 14.85 17.96
C ALA A 452 27.22 15.07 19.30
N ILE A 453 27.19 14.08 20.18
CA ILE A 453 26.58 14.18 21.52
C ILE A 453 27.28 15.24 22.36
N GLU A 454 28.60 15.24 22.39
CA GLU A 454 29.38 16.23 23.15
C GLU A 454 29.10 17.65 22.66
N TYR A 455 29.06 17.86 21.34
CA TYR A 455 28.70 19.17 20.75
C TYR A 455 27.30 19.60 21.14
N LEU A 456 26.28 18.70 21.01
CA LEU A 456 24.87 19.00 21.26
C LEU A 456 24.61 19.30 22.74
N LYS A 457 25.33 18.66 23.67
CA LYS A 457 25.22 18.91 25.12
C LYS A 457 25.82 20.25 25.53
N THR A 458 26.78 20.75 24.78
CA THR A 458 27.52 21.99 25.15
C THR A 458 26.67 23.23 24.89
N ALA A 459 26.76 24.22 25.78
CA ALA A 459 26.11 25.52 25.59
C ALA A 459 26.57 26.19 24.27
N PRO A 460 25.68 26.89 23.56
CA PRO A 460 24.31 27.23 23.89
C PRO A 460 23.23 26.20 23.44
N ARG A 461 23.61 25.01 22.96
CA ARG A 461 22.68 23.97 22.49
C ARG A 461 21.96 23.30 23.65
N SER A 462 22.71 22.84 24.66
CA SER A 462 22.19 22.33 25.94
C SER A 462 21.12 21.22 25.80
N TRP A 463 21.41 20.23 24.93
CA TRP A 463 20.51 19.07 24.78
C TRP A 463 20.65 18.13 25.97
N TYR A 464 19.54 17.52 26.36
CA TYR A 464 19.52 16.43 27.35
C TYR A 464 19.62 15.10 26.60
N ILE A 465 20.79 14.45 26.59
CA ILE A 465 21.03 13.21 25.84
C ILE A 465 21.50 12.13 26.79
N SER A 466 20.83 10.98 26.79
CA SER A 466 21.22 9.76 27.50
C SER A 466 20.78 8.51 26.75
N GLY A 467 21.34 7.35 27.14
CA GLY A 467 21.08 6.05 26.52
C GLY A 467 22.12 5.66 25.48
N GLY A 468 22.15 4.37 25.18
CA GLY A 468 23.13 3.76 24.28
C GLY A 468 24.51 3.57 24.88
N LYS A 469 25.33 2.81 24.18
CA LYS A 469 26.71 2.48 24.53
C LYS A 469 27.66 3.03 23.47
N PHE A 470 28.74 3.66 23.92
CA PHE A 470 29.81 4.07 23.02
C PHE A 470 30.61 2.86 22.56
N THR A 471 30.91 2.79 21.24
CA THR A 471 31.88 1.86 20.63
C THR A 471 32.75 2.65 19.66
N GLU A 472 34.06 2.34 19.56
CA GLU A 472 34.95 3.18 18.74
C GLU A 472 34.56 3.22 17.28
N ASP A 473 34.06 2.11 16.71
CA ASP A 473 33.92 1.95 15.26
C ASP A 473 32.71 1.10 14.77
N CYS A 474 31.72 0.85 15.57
CA CYS A 474 30.52 0.02 15.22
C CYS A 474 30.80 -1.44 14.78
N ILE A 475 32.04 -1.92 14.82
CA ILE A 475 32.36 -3.30 14.36
C ILE A 475 31.82 -4.39 15.29
N ASN A 476 31.46 -4.04 16.51
CA ASN A 476 30.87 -4.97 17.48
C ASN A 476 29.33 -5.09 17.40
N ASP A 477 28.68 -4.38 16.45
CA ASP A 477 27.25 -4.50 16.25
C ASP A 477 26.86 -5.94 15.84
N THR A 478 25.82 -6.46 16.45
CA THR A 478 25.35 -7.84 16.24
C THR A 478 24.72 -8.08 14.88
N LYS A 479 24.49 -7.03 14.09
CA LYS A 479 23.87 -7.14 12.76
C LYS A 479 24.81 -7.57 11.65
N TRP A 480 26.09 -7.35 11.81
CA TRP A 480 27.07 -7.66 10.80
C TRP A 480 27.31 -9.16 10.63
N PHE A 481 27.33 -9.63 9.39
CA PHE A 481 27.99 -10.89 9.06
C PHE A 481 29.50 -10.69 9.18
N LYS A 482 30.17 -11.37 10.12
CA LYS A 482 31.60 -11.19 10.41
C LYS A 482 32.41 -12.43 10.07
N THR A 483 33.50 -12.20 9.39
CA THR A 483 34.42 -13.24 8.97
C THR A 483 35.87 -12.84 9.25
N LEU A 484 36.72 -13.81 9.57
CA LEU A 484 38.16 -13.63 9.72
C LEU A 484 38.91 -14.25 8.55
N TRP A 485 39.83 -13.49 7.99
CA TRP A 485 40.60 -13.85 6.81
C TRP A 485 42.09 -13.70 7.08
N LYS A 486 42.95 -14.45 6.34
CA LYS A 486 44.37 -14.23 6.26
C LYS A 486 44.78 -14.01 4.83
N ALA A 487 45.20 -12.82 4.48
CA ALA A 487 45.55 -12.46 3.11
C ALA A 487 46.73 -13.27 2.58
N SER A 488 46.51 -14.12 1.59
CA SER A 488 47.57 -14.83 0.87
C SER A 488 48.14 -14.00 -0.29
N ALA A 489 47.44 -12.94 -0.68
CA ALA A 489 47.82 -11.97 -1.72
C ALA A 489 47.58 -10.53 -1.23
N THR A 490 47.86 -9.53 -2.05
CA THR A 490 47.57 -8.13 -1.77
C THR A 490 46.09 -7.75 -1.94
N SER A 491 45.22 -8.74 -2.20
CA SER A 491 43.80 -8.55 -2.32
C SER A 491 43.03 -9.79 -1.84
N ILE A 492 41.79 -9.57 -1.37
CA ILE A 492 40.81 -10.59 -1.05
C ILE A 492 39.51 -10.30 -1.85
N THR A 493 38.95 -11.31 -2.51
CA THR A 493 37.63 -11.20 -3.11
C THR A 493 36.58 -11.67 -2.11
N PHE A 494 35.70 -10.78 -1.68
CA PHE A 494 34.58 -11.12 -0.80
C PHE A 494 33.43 -11.71 -1.63
N PRO A 495 32.97 -12.95 -1.35
CA PRO A 495 32.19 -13.77 -2.27
C PRO A 495 30.67 -13.48 -2.23
N ALA A 496 30.24 -12.24 -2.00
CA ALA A 496 28.84 -11.86 -2.01
C ALA A 496 28.27 -11.94 -3.44
N VAL A 497 27.08 -12.51 -3.58
CA VAL A 497 26.37 -12.59 -4.87
C VAL A 497 25.55 -11.33 -5.15
N GLY A 498 25.04 -10.66 -4.12
CA GLY A 498 24.32 -9.39 -4.24
C GLY A 498 25.23 -8.15 -4.25
N SER A 499 24.64 -6.98 -4.47
CA SER A 499 25.33 -5.68 -4.50
C SER A 499 24.60 -4.62 -3.66
N GLY A 500 25.21 -3.43 -3.51
CA GLY A 500 24.61 -2.32 -2.75
C GLY A 500 24.64 -2.53 -1.25
N TYR A 501 25.43 -3.48 -0.75
CA TYR A 501 25.68 -3.69 0.68
C TYR A 501 26.88 -2.86 1.15
N ILE A 502 27.00 -2.72 2.48
CA ILE A 502 28.16 -2.09 3.10
C ILE A 502 29.17 -3.18 3.45
N LEU A 503 30.41 -3.02 3.03
CA LEU A 503 31.52 -3.88 3.40
C LEU A 503 32.55 -3.08 4.19
N ARG A 504 32.96 -3.62 5.35
CA ARG A 504 34.03 -3.07 6.17
C ARG A 504 35.13 -4.08 6.36
N TYR A 505 36.36 -3.60 6.50
CA TYR A 505 37.48 -4.46 6.84
C TYR A 505 38.48 -3.74 7.70
N VAL A 506 39.10 -4.49 8.59
CA VAL A 506 40.10 -3.98 9.53
C VAL A 506 41.20 -5.02 9.73
N PRO A 507 42.50 -4.62 9.72
CA PRO A 507 43.55 -5.53 10.12
C PRO A 507 43.39 -5.90 11.60
N VAL A 508 43.65 -7.15 11.96
CA VAL A 508 43.59 -7.62 13.36
C VAL A 508 44.90 -8.28 13.78
N ASP A 509 45.20 -8.19 15.09
CA ASP A 509 46.34 -8.86 15.69
C ASP A 509 46.13 -10.40 15.84
N ALA A 510 47.08 -11.09 16.42
CA ALA A 510 46.99 -12.54 16.63
C ALA A 510 45.86 -12.94 17.59
N ALA A 511 45.46 -12.05 18.51
CA ALA A 511 44.33 -12.24 19.42
C ALA A 511 42.99 -11.90 18.80
N GLY A 512 42.97 -11.29 17.61
CA GLY A 512 41.76 -10.87 16.90
C GLY A 512 41.29 -9.45 17.24
N ASN A 513 42.09 -8.66 17.95
CA ASN A 513 41.78 -7.26 18.22
C ASN A 513 42.10 -6.39 16.99
N PRO A 514 41.33 -5.32 16.72
CA PRO A 514 41.65 -4.35 15.67
C PRO A 514 43.08 -3.80 15.83
N ALA A 515 43.85 -3.83 14.74
CA ALA A 515 45.25 -3.41 14.68
C ALA A 515 45.47 -2.26 13.66
N GLY A 516 44.41 -1.53 13.31
CA GLY A 516 44.45 -0.39 12.39
C GLY A 516 43.09 0.24 12.21
N ALA A 517 43.00 1.22 11.31
CA ALA A 517 41.76 1.90 11.01
C ALA A 517 40.80 1.00 10.21
N VAL A 518 39.51 1.08 10.50
CA VAL A 518 38.45 0.43 9.71
C VAL A 518 38.34 1.12 8.36
N GLN A 519 38.35 0.32 7.30
CA GLN A 519 38.08 0.77 5.94
C GLN A 519 36.65 0.39 5.54
N THR A 520 35.96 1.25 4.78
CA THR A 520 34.59 1.03 4.34
C THR A 520 34.46 1.13 2.82
N ILE A 521 33.72 0.22 2.23
CA ILE A 521 33.28 0.22 0.83
C ILE A 521 31.76 0.25 0.85
N ASP A 522 31.16 1.36 0.38
CA ASP A 522 29.73 1.59 0.37
C ASP A 522 29.35 2.45 -0.86
N PRO A 523 28.55 1.95 -1.79
CA PRO A 523 28.07 0.56 -1.88
C PRO A 523 29.12 -0.44 -2.37
N ALA A 524 29.11 -1.65 -1.84
CA ALA A 524 29.94 -2.75 -2.33
C ALA A 524 29.25 -3.50 -3.49
N ALA A 525 30.07 -4.01 -4.42
CA ALA A 525 29.63 -4.76 -5.57
C ALA A 525 29.60 -6.28 -5.30
N ALA A 526 28.87 -7.04 -6.13
CA ALA A 526 28.97 -8.49 -6.12
C ALA A 526 30.44 -8.92 -6.39
N GLY A 527 30.94 -9.88 -5.60
CA GLY A 527 32.35 -10.29 -5.67
C GLY A 527 33.34 -9.15 -5.38
N GLN A 528 33.03 -8.26 -4.45
CA GLN A 528 33.85 -7.08 -4.14
C GLN A 528 35.31 -7.45 -3.84
N VAL A 529 36.22 -6.85 -4.61
CA VAL A 529 37.66 -6.99 -4.37
C VAL A 529 38.13 -5.92 -3.38
N ILE A 530 38.77 -6.37 -2.31
CA ILE A 530 39.47 -5.54 -1.30
C ILE A 530 40.93 -5.58 -1.67
N SER A 531 41.53 -4.44 -2.03
CA SER A 531 42.93 -4.30 -2.48
C SER A 531 43.80 -3.57 -1.49
N GLY A 532 45.11 -3.61 -1.70
CA GLY A 532 46.09 -2.92 -0.84
C GLY A 532 46.36 -3.63 0.49
N LEU A 533 46.07 -4.91 0.59
CA LEU A 533 46.27 -5.71 1.80
C LEU A 533 47.71 -6.13 1.95
N THR A 534 48.13 -6.34 3.20
CA THR A 534 49.46 -6.87 3.54
C THR A 534 49.39 -8.41 3.55
N VAL A 535 50.23 -9.07 2.74
CA VAL A 535 50.34 -10.52 2.67
C VAL A 535 50.71 -11.11 4.05
N GLY A 536 49.99 -12.14 4.49
CA GLY A 536 50.16 -12.79 5.78
C GLY A 536 49.38 -12.13 6.93
N GLN A 537 48.94 -10.87 6.76
CA GLN A 537 48.14 -10.15 7.75
C GLN A 537 46.73 -10.74 7.84
N ARG A 538 46.17 -10.76 9.07
CA ARG A 538 44.76 -11.12 9.27
C ARG A 538 43.88 -9.90 9.16
N TYR A 539 42.69 -10.09 8.56
CA TYR A 539 41.67 -9.06 8.41
C TYR A 539 40.31 -9.60 8.89
N ARG A 540 39.59 -8.81 9.70
CA ARG A 540 38.17 -9.03 9.93
C ARG A 540 37.43 -8.29 8.84
N ILE A 541 36.53 -9.03 8.13
CA ILE A 541 35.67 -8.48 7.09
C ILE A 541 34.22 -8.61 7.56
N LEU A 542 33.48 -7.52 7.42
CA LEU A 542 32.09 -7.39 7.86
C LEU A 542 31.25 -6.97 6.67
N ALA A 543 30.05 -7.59 6.51
CA ALA A 543 29.11 -7.25 5.45
C ALA A 543 27.70 -7.13 6.01
N TYR A 544 26.95 -6.13 5.51
CA TYR A 544 25.55 -5.90 5.93
C TYR A 544 24.77 -5.08 4.91
N GLY A 545 23.47 -5.39 4.75
CA GLY A 545 22.49 -4.58 3.99
C GLY A 545 22.50 -4.82 2.48
N GLY A 546 21.84 -3.96 1.72
CA GLY A 546 21.66 -4.09 0.28
C GLY A 546 20.96 -5.39 -0.11
N SER A 547 21.41 -6.03 -1.19
CA SER A 547 20.97 -7.36 -1.61
C SER A 547 21.93 -8.48 -1.15
N PHE A 548 22.65 -8.28 -0.04
CA PHE A 548 23.54 -9.29 0.55
C PHE A 548 22.71 -10.37 1.27
N THR A 549 22.35 -11.43 0.54
CA THR A 549 21.55 -12.56 1.04
C THR A 549 22.15 -13.91 0.67
N GLN A 550 23.29 -13.91 -0.02
CA GLN A 550 23.95 -15.13 -0.50
C GLN A 550 25.47 -14.93 -0.60
N LEU A 551 26.21 -16.00 -0.34
CA LEU A 551 27.64 -16.13 -0.65
C LEU A 551 27.84 -17.25 -1.67
N SER A 552 28.90 -17.16 -2.51
CA SER A 552 29.26 -18.25 -3.41
C SER A 552 30.76 -18.26 -3.69
N PHE A 553 31.47 -19.19 -3.08
CA PHE A 553 32.88 -19.44 -3.42
C PHE A 553 33.06 -20.25 -4.71
N ASP A 554 32.01 -20.79 -5.29
CA ASP A 554 32.08 -21.42 -6.60
C ASP A 554 32.20 -20.36 -7.70
N THR A 555 31.49 -19.26 -7.54
CA THR A 555 31.56 -18.08 -8.43
C THR A 555 32.87 -17.28 -8.22
N TYR A 556 33.31 -17.12 -6.94
CA TYR A 556 34.47 -16.28 -6.58
C TYR A 556 35.54 -17.10 -5.88
N GLN A 557 36.35 -17.83 -6.68
CA GLN A 557 37.25 -18.88 -6.18
C GLN A 557 38.57 -18.40 -5.58
N GLN A 558 39.00 -17.14 -5.87
CA GLN A 558 40.38 -16.67 -5.64
C GLN A 558 40.78 -16.65 -4.17
N SER A 559 39.86 -16.46 -3.25
CA SER A 559 40.20 -16.29 -1.81
C SER A 559 39.66 -17.43 -0.93
N ARG A 560 39.43 -18.63 -1.47
CA ARG A 560 38.90 -19.79 -0.72
C ARG A 560 39.78 -20.18 0.48
N SER A 561 41.10 -20.16 0.29
CA SER A 561 42.05 -20.54 1.34
C SER A 561 42.29 -19.42 2.38
N ASP A 562 41.86 -18.20 2.08
CA ASP A 562 42.07 -17.03 2.92
C ASP A 562 41.07 -16.95 4.06
N LEU A 563 39.87 -17.50 3.90
CA LEU A 563 38.84 -17.52 4.92
C LEU A 563 39.24 -18.47 6.04
N LEU A 564 39.30 -17.95 7.27
CA LEU A 564 39.63 -18.71 8.47
C LEU A 564 38.44 -19.02 9.35
N ARG A 565 37.51 -18.06 9.49
CA ARG A 565 36.35 -18.25 10.41
C ARG A 565 35.14 -17.43 9.97
N VAL A 566 33.95 -17.97 10.23
CA VAL A 566 32.73 -17.20 10.42
C VAL A 566 32.61 -16.91 11.91
N GLU A 567 32.71 -15.65 12.29
CA GLU A 567 32.69 -15.18 13.70
C GLU A 567 31.29 -14.74 14.14
N GLN A 568 30.44 -14.34 13.20
CA GLN A 568 29.05 -13.92 13.45
C GLN A 568 28.21 -14.01 12.16
N TRP A 569 26.98 -14.50 12.28
CA TRP A 569 26.03 -14.58 11.16
C TRP A 569 25.27 -13.26 10.93
N GLY A 570 25.05 -12.51 12.01
CA GLY A 570 24.34 -11.24 11.95
C GLY A 570 22.84 -11.35 11.67
N SER A 571 22.27 -10.25 11.23
CA SER A 571 20.84 -10.17 10.92
C SER A 571 20.51 -10.36 9.42
N THR A 572 21.44 -10.89 8.63
CA THR A 572 21.21 -11.18 7.21
C THR A 572 20.19 -12.31 7.07
N GLN A 573 19.09 -12.06 6.36
CA GLN A 573 18.13 -13.09 5.96
C GLN A 573 18.69 -13.83 4.75
N TRP A 574 19.15 -15.07 4.97
CA TRP A 574 19.80 -15.85 3.94
C TRP A 574 18.79 -16.52 3.01
N THR A 575 18.98 -16.35 1.70
CA THR A 575 18.10 -16.95 0.68
C THR A 575 18.67 -18.22 0.06
N SER A 576 20.00 -18.35 0.03
CA SER A 576 20.70 -19.55 -0.43
C SER A 576 22.08 -19.66 0.22
N PHE A 577 22.46 -20.87 0.56
CA PHE A 577 23.83 -21.26 0.91
C PHE A 577 24.45 -22.24 -0.11
N ALA A 578 23.88 -22.37 -1.29
CA ALA A 578 24.46 -23.18 -2.35
C ALA A 578 25.89 -22.74 -2.64
N ASN A 579 26.85 -23.65 -2.47
CA ASN A 579 28.30 -23.42 -2.63
C ASN A 579 28.87 -22.29 -1.73
N ALA A 580 28.20 -21.90 -0.66
CA ALA A 580 28.53 -20.70 0.13
C ALA A 580 29.95 -20.71 0.68
N PHE A 581 30.49 -21.87 1.08
CA PHE A 581 31.85 -22.05 1.61
C PHE A 581 32.61 -23.20 0.91
N LYS A 582 32.18 -23.57 -0.30
CA LYS A 582 32.77 -24.68 -1.06
C LYS A 582 34.29 -24.54 -1.20
N MET A 583 35.02 -25.60 -0.79
CA MET A 583 36.50 -25.67 -0.86
C MET A 583 37.23 -24.62 0.02
N CYS A 584 36.59 -24.05 1.04
CA CYS A 584 37.25 -23.21 2.03
C CYS A 584 37.98 -24.08 3.06
N VAL A 585 39.12 -24.62 2.66
CA VAL A 585 39.85 -25.67 3.39
C VAL A 585 40.30 -25.25 4.81
N ASN A 586 40.52 -23.97 5.06
CA ASN A 586 41.03 -23.41 6.34
C ASN A 586 39.91 -22.89 7.24
N MET A 587 38.65 -22.95 6.78
CA MET A 587 37.50 -22.30 7.42
C MET A 587 36.93 -23.13 8.56
N ASN A 588 36.50 -22.43 9.63
CA ASN A 588 35.68 -22.97 10.72
C ASN A 588 34.54 -21.98 11.06
N VAL A 589 33.52 -22.46 11.78
CA VAL A 589 32.45 -21.61 12.33
C VAL A 589 32.66 -21.51 13.84
N THR A 590 32.73 -20.28 14.35
CA THR A 590 32.95 -19.98 15.77
C THR A 590 31.91 -18.97 16.30
N SER A 591 30.89 -18.67 15.50
CA SER A 591 29.81 -17.77 15.87
C SER A 591 28.99 -18.31 17.06
N SER A 592 28.53 -17.43 17.92
CA SER A 592 27.58 -17.76 19.00
C SER A 592 26.12 -17.44 18.62
N ASP A 593 25.91 -16.72 17.54
CA ASP A 593 24.59 -16.44 16.97
C ASP A 593 24.22 -17.47 15.88
N LYS A 594 22.97 -17.47 15.47
CA LYS A 594 22.42 -18.35 14.43
C LYS A 594 22.09 -17.55 13.17
N PRO A 595 22.29 -18.11 11.97
CA PRO A 595 21.83 -17.48 10.75
C PRO A 595 20.29 -17.45 10.66
N ASP A 596 19.71 -16.39 10.11
CA ASP A 596 18.30 -16.36 9.76
C ASP A 596 18.07 -17.17 8.47
N LEU A 597 17.51 -18.35 8.62
CA LEU A 597 17.23 -19.30 7.55
C LEU A 597 15.76 -19.28 7.10
N SER A 598 14.97 -18.30 7.54
CA SER A 598 13.52 -18.24 7.27
C SER A 598 13.18 -18.13 5.78
N ALA A 599 14.11 -17.58 4.97
CA ALA A 599 13.98 -17.46 3.51
C ALA A 599 14.86 -18.43 2.73
N LEU A 600 15.51 -19.38 3.41
CA LEU A 600 16.50 -20.26 2.79
C LEU A 600 15.83 -21.33 1.92
N THR A 601 16.34 -21.49 0.68
CA THR A 601 15.81 -22.46 -0.29
C THR A 601 16.81 -23.52 -0.72
N ASP A 602 18.13 -23.30 -0.52
CA ASP A 602 19.17 -24.18 -1.03
C ASP A 602 20.41 -24.21 -0.10
N LEU A 603 20.84 -25.39 0.29
CA LEU A 603 22.03 -25.69 1.10
C LEU A 603 23.07 -26.53 0.34
N SER A 604 22.87 -26.79 -0.95
CA SER A 604 23.72 -27.70 -1.72
C SER A 604 25.19 -27.26 -1.69
N ASP A 605 26.08 -28.22 -1.46
CA ASP A 605 27.54 -28.02 -1.40
C ASP A 605 28.04 -26.94 -0.43
N MET A 606 27.22 -26.51 0.56
CA MET A 606 27.55 -25.39 1.44
C MET A 606 28.95 -25.49 2.05
N PHE A 607 29.31 -26.66 2.59
CA PHE A 607 30.59 -26.93 3.24
C PHE A 607 31.44 -27.97 2.50
N HIS A 608 31.15 -28.24 1.22
CA HIS A 608 31.91 -29.22 0.45
C HIS A 608 33.41 -28.88 0.45
N GLY A 609 34.26 -29.78 0.93
CA GLY A 609 35.71 -29.61 0.96
C GLY A 609 36.25 -28.69 2.05
N CYS A 610 35.46 -28.32 3.07
CA CYS A 610 35.91 -27.56 4.23
C CYS A 610 36.63 -28.46 5.23
N MET A 611 37.94 -28.71 5.05
CA MET A 611 38.71 -29.69 5.81
C MET A 611 38.95 -29.29 7.29
N SER A 612 38.97 -28.00 7.60
CA SER A 612 39.18 -27.48 8.96
C SER A 612 37.88 -27.30 9.75
N LEU A 613 36.73 -27.61 9.17
CA LEU A 613 35.45 -27.45 9.84
C LEU A 613 35.34 -28.48 10.96
N THR A 614 35.32 -28.00 12.21
CA THR A 614 35.13 -28.85 13.39
C THR A 614 33.64 -28.89 13.78
N ASN A 615 33.18 -30.05 14.21
CA ASN A 615 31.81 -30.28 14.62
C ASN A 615 31.55 -29.70 16.03
N ASN A 616 31.61 -28.36 16.15
CA ASN A 616 31.21 -27.65 17.37
C ASN A 616 29.67 -27.60 17.43
N ASN A 617 29.11 -27.58 18.64
CA ASN A 617 27.64 -27.59 18.88
C ASN A 617 26.88 -26.47 18.17
N ASP A 618 27.56 -25.52 17.59
CA ASP A 618 27.01 -24.32 16.95
C ASP A 618 26.37 -24.57 15.58
N ILE A 619 26.68 -25.73 14.93
CA ILE A 619 26.08 -26.10 13.63
C ILE A 619 24.87 -27.04 13.82
N LYS A 620 24.74 -27.67 15.01
CA LYS A 620 23.68 -28.66 15.29
C LYS A 620 22.37 -28.08 15.82
N ASN A 621 22.35 -26.85 16.22
CA ASN A 621 21.22 -26.15 16.83
C ASN A 621 20.73 -24.98 15.96
#